data_211262e792a7b2979fce307c6c13d572
#
_entry.id   211262e792a7b2979fce307c6c13d572
#
_cell.length_a   1.000
_cell.length_b   1.000
_cell.length_c   1.000
_cell.angle_alpha   90.00
_cell.angle_beta   90.00
_cell.angle_gamma   90.00
#
_symmetry.space_group_name_H-M   'P 1'
#
loop_
_entity.id
_entity.type
_entity.pdbx_description
1 polymer ?
#
loop_
_entity_poly.entity_id
_entity_poly.type
_entity_poly.pdbx_seq_one_letter_code
_entity_poly.pdbx_strand_id
1 'polypeptide(L)'
;GYRPKETVMTPSYLKLRFLRSMCNFELTPTERGAVCRLTFDCDRPSCLSLLPLKGNYGYTLVPEKNEVIGWTDGHTQDIAEKFKMHFVLRFKEGDVDFSKTKIGENGTDRAYIHIALNSKTVEYALGTSYISDEIAEAVIDREVSGASFDEVKAQNDAIWEEHLGRIDAEFDDEKTTKTFYTCLWRTFLFPHKCYEYDMSGKIVHYTPIDGSIHEGVRYTDNGFWDTYRTVYPLFTLIARDEFAEMLEGFVGDYKECGWLPRWISIGEVGCMPSTLIDAVIATAVVNNIGSRKVWEDALEGMLNHANHNGPLPRFGRNGAELYCKYGYVPRDEFRESVNLTLDAAYGDWCIAVVAKALGRNDLVPEYEKRAKNYANIFDKETGFMRGKDKAGKMADDFDPIKWGGEYTEASAWQSSFAVPHDIEGLAELMGGKDKLIEKLDKFFATAPNYRVHGY
;
A
#
# COMPACT_ATOMS: atom_id res chain seq x y z
N GLY A 1 -14.54 19.62 -16.84
CA GLY A 1 -15.37 18.53 -16.34
C GLY A 1 -15.53 17.44 -17.39
N TYR A 2 -15.94 16.26 -16.98
CA TYR A 2 -16.23 15.10 -17.84
C TYR A 2 -17.58 14.51 -17.41
N ARG A 3 -18.11 13.60 -18.23
CA ARG A 3 -19.35 12.87 -17.92
C ARG A 3 -19.02 11.44 -17.51
N PRO A 4 -19.35 11.00 -16.28
CA PRO A 4 -19.07 9.64 -15.85
C PRO A 4 -19.63 8.55 -16.77
N LYS A 5 -20.83 8.78 -17.34
CA LYS A 5 -21.47 7.84 -18.27
C LYS A 5 -20.78 7.67 -19.62
N GLU A 6 -19.90 8.61 -19.99
CA GLU A 6 -19.09 8.58 -21.22
C GLU A 6 -17.65 8.13 -20.94
N THR A 7 -17.33 7.82 -19.69
CA THR A 7 -16.02 7.35 -19.26
C THR A 7 -15.93 5.84 -19.45
N VAL A 8 -14.83 5.37 -20.02
CA VAL A 8 -14.46 3.96 -20.05
C VAL A 8 -13.27 3.78 -19.14
N MET A 9 -13.33 2.83 -18.24
CA MET A 9 -12.23 2.47 -17.33
C MET A 9 -12.18 0.95 -17.22
N THR A 10 -11.08 0.40 -17.70
CA THR A 10 -10.73 -1.03 -17.56
C THR A 10 -9.34 -1.13 -16.92
N PRO A 11 -8.86 -2.31 -16.55
CA PRO A 11 -7.50 -2.46 -16.02
C PRO A 11 -6.39 -1.88 -16.92
N SER A 12 -6.57 -1.97 -18.24
CA SER A 12 -5.60 -1.59 -19.27
C SER A 12 -5.88 -0.26 -19.97
N TYR A 13 -7.03 0.38 -19.71
CA TYR A 13 -7.47 1.50 -20.53
C TYR A 13 -8.36 2.48 -19.78
N LEU A 14 -8.05 3.78 -19.94
CA LEU A 14 -8.88 4.88 -19.48
C LEU A 14 -9.26 5.77 -20.68
N LYS A 15 -10.56 6.10 -20.79
CA LYS A 15 -11.04 7.12 -21.73
C LYS A 15 -11.91 8.14 -21.01
N LEU A 16 -11.57 9.40 -21.19
CA LEU A 16 -12.30 10.55 -20.65
C LEU A 16 -12.66 11.53 -21.76
N ARG A 17 -13.88 12.05 -21.74
CA ARG A 17 -14.28 13.17 -22.59
C ARG A 17 -14.20 14.46 -21.80
N PHE A 18 -13.25 15.34 -22.10
CA PHE A 18 -13.14 16.66 -21.52
C PHE A 18 -14.07 17.64 -22.24
N LEU A 19 -15.16 18.03 -21.58
CA LEU A 19 -16.22 18.83 -22.18
C LEU A 19 -15.78 20.25 -22.53
N ARG A 20 -14.96 20.88 -21.70
CA ARG A 20 -14.51 22.26 -21.90
C ARG A 20 -13.53 22.40 -23.06
N SER A 21 -12.61 21.47 -23.18
CA SER A 21 -11.60 21.44 -24.24
C SER A 21 -12.05 20.71 -25.48
N MET A 22 -13.23 20.07 -25.47
CA MET A 22 -13.77 19.24 -26.57
C MET A 22 -12.73 18.19 -27.01
N CYS A 23 -12.10 17.54 -26.04
CA CYS A 23 -11.02 16.60 -26.25
C CYS A 23 -11.37 15.23 -25.66
N ASN A 24 -11.12 14.17 -26.40
CA ASN A 24 -11.03 12.82 -25.86
C ASN A 24 -9.60 12.60 -25.39
N PHE A 25 -9.45 12.20 -24.14
CA PHE A 25 -8.20 11.75 -23.54
C PHE A 25 -8.29 10.24 -23.37
N GLU A 26 -7.31 9.52 -23.88
CA GLU A 26 -7.16 8.08 -23.76
C GLU A 26 -5.79 7.79 -23.14
N LEU A 27 -5.73 6.77 -22.29
CA LEU A 27 -4.50 6.33 -21.65
C LEU A 27 -4.48 4.81 -21.55
N THR A 28 -3.36 4.22 -21.91
CA THR A 28 -3.01 2.82 -21.59
C THR A 28 -1.73 2.84 -20.77
N PRO A 29 -1.74 2.30 -19.53
CA PRO A 29 -0.54 2.28 -18.69
C PRO A 29 0.45 1.24 -19.19
N THR A 30 1.71 1.42 -18.81
CA THR A 30 2.75 0.39 -18.82
C THR A 30 3.21 0.14 -17.39
N GLU A 31 4.27 -0.61 -17.15
CA GLU A 31 4.68 -0.92 -15.78
C GLU A 31 5.15 0.33 -15.02
N ARG A 32 5.89 1.25 -15.70
CA ARG A 32 6.43 2.50 -15.11
C ARG A 32 6.12 3.75 -15.94
N GLY A 33 5.15 3.64 -16.80
CA GLY A 33 4.79 4.73 -17.69
C GLY A 33 3.39 4.59 -18.27
N ALA A 34 3.17 5.20 -19.42
CA ALA A 34 1.90 5.12 -20.16
C ALA A 34 2.07 5.57 -21.61
N VAL A 35 1.14 5.17 -22.46
CA VAL A 35 0.91 5.88 -23.73
C VAL A 35 -0.42 6.60 -23.63
N CYS A 36 -0.42 7.88 -24.03
CA CYS A 36 -1.60 8.73 -24.02
C CYS A 36 -1.96 9.17 -25.43
N ARG A 37 -3.26 9.32 -25.69
CA ARG A 37 -3.80 9.85 -26.94
C ARG A 37 -4.77 10.98 -26.63
N LEU A 38 -4.56 12.13 -27.27
CA LEU A 38 -5.46 13.28 -27.25
C LEU A 38 -6.11 13.43 -28.62
N THR A 39 -7.44 13.54 -28.70
CA THR A 39 -8.18 13.80 -29.94
C THR A 39 -9.09 14.99 -29.72
N PHE A 40 -8.83 16.10 -30.45
CA PHE A 40 -9.59 17.34 -30.38
C PHE A 40 -10.64 17.40 -31.50
N ASP A 41 -11.87 17.78 -31.14
CA ASP A 41 -12.97 17.91 -32.10
C ASP A 41 -13.01 19.28 -32.78
N CYS A 42 -12.09 20.20 -32.48
CA CYS A 42 -12.10 21.57 -32.99
C CYS A 42 -10.81 21.93 -33.71
N ASP A 43 -10.89 22.88 -34.64
CA ASP A 43 -9.75 23.40 -35.42
C ASP A 43 -9.01 24.56 -34.69
N ARG A 44 -9.16 24.67 -33.37
CA ARG A 44 -8.47 25.70 -32.57
C ARG A 44 -7.08 25.23 -32.20
N PRO A 45 -6.12 26.16 -32.00
CA PRO A 45 -4.85 25.82 -31.37
C PRO A 45 -5.10 25.10 -30.06
N SER A 46 -4.45 23.97 -29.87
CA SER A 46 -4.60 23.10 -28.68
C SER A 46 -3.33 23.07 -27.89
N CYS A 47 -3.45 22.82 -26.62
CA CYS A 47 -2.29 22.61 -25.75
C CYS A 47 -2.57 21.51 -24.72
N LEU A 48 -1.52 20.80 -24.34
CA LEU A 48 -1.46 19.96 -23.17
C LEU A 48 -0.84 20.78 -22.04
N SER A 49 -1.53 20.89 -20.90
CA SER A 49 -1.03 21.64 -19.75
C SER A 49 -0.79 20.73 -18.59
N LEU A 50 0.41 20.81 -18.02
CA LEU A 50 0.75 20.19 -16.73
C LEU A 50 0.78 21.30 -15.68
N LEU A 51 -0.11 21.16 -14.70
CA LEU A 51 -0.29 22.14 -13.63
C LEU A 51 0.10 21.51 -12.30
N PRO A 52 0.90 22.17 -11.46
CA PRO A 52 1.31 21.63 -10.19
C PRO A 52 0.11 21.51 -9.24
N LEU A 53 -0.01 20.37 -8.58
CA LEU A 53 -0.98 20.14 -7.50
C LEU A 53 -0.34 20.42 -6.13
N LYS A 54 0.81 19.82 -5.86
CA LYS A 54 1.55 19.94 -4.60
C LYS A 54 3.05 19.87 -4.91
N GLY A 55 3.88 20.49 -4.10
CA GLY A 55 5.33 20.50 -4.26
C GLY A 55 5.83 21.43 -5.37
N ASN A 56 7.10 21.28 -5.69
CA ASN A 56 7.78 22.00 -6.75
C ASN A 56 7.77 21.16 -8.04
N TYR A 57 7.87 21.84 -9.18
CA TYR A 57 7.94 21.22 -10.50
C TYR A 57 9.00 21.93 -11.33
N GLY A 58 9.75 21.19 -12.10
CA GLY A 58 10.68 21.70 -13.10
C GLY A 58 10.41 21.07 -14.46
N TYR A 59 10.72 21.82 -15.53
CA TYR A 59 10.55 21.36 -16.91
C TYR A 59 11.73 21.78 -17.77
N THR A 60 12.12 20.91 -18.68
CA THR A 60 13.13 21.17 -19.71
C THR A 60 12.59 20.73 -21.05
N LEU A 61 12.73 21.58 -22.08
CA LEU A 61 12.37 21.25 -23.45
C LEU A 61 13.57 20.66 -24.18
N VAL A 62 13.38 19.55 -24.86
CA VAL A 62 14.39 18.84 -25.67
C VAL A 62 13.85 18.65 -27.08
N PRO A 63 13.80 19.73 -27.91
CA PRO A 63 13.15 19.70 -29.22
C PRO A 63 13.79 18.67 -30.18
N GLU A 64 15.08 18.45 -30.08
CA GLU A 64 15.82 17.49 -30.92
C GLU A 64 15.42 16.02 -30.68
N LYS A 65 14.81 15.72 -29.52
CA LYS A 65 14.24 14.41 -29.17
C LYS A 65 12.73 14.37 -29.23
N ASN A 66 12.08 15.50 -29.53
CA ASN A 66 10.62 15.70 -29.38
C ASN A 66 10.13 15.44 -27.94
N GLU A 67 10.89 15.86 -26.94
CA GLU A 67 10.64 15.54 -25.53
C GLU A 67 10.42 16.79 -24.67
N VAL A 68 9.62 16.57 -23.63
CA VAL A 68 9.53 17.42 -22.46
C VAL A 68 9.94 16.58 -21.25
N ILE A 69 11.03 16.95 -20.62
CA ILE A 69 11.51 16.34 -19.38
C ILE A 69 10.99 17.17 -18.21
N GLY A 70 10.56 16.53 -17.14
CA GLY A 70 10.12 17.21 -15.95
C GLY A 70 10.39 16.42 -14.68
N TRP A 71 10.26 17.10 -13.56
CA TRP A 71 10.32 16.47 -12.26
C TRP A 71 9.34 17.14 -11.29
N THR A 72 8.96 16.41 -10.24
CA THR A 72 8.21 16.93 -9.09
C THR A 72 8.75 16.35 -7.80
N ASP A 73 8.79 17.16 -6.73
CA ASP A 73 9.03 16.73 -5.36
C ASP A 73 7.73 16.65 -4.54
N GLY A 74 6.59 16.79 -5.24
CA GLY A 74 5.28 16.77 -4.61
C GLY A 74 4.91 15.40 -4.06
N HIS A 75 4.86 15.29 -2.74
CA HIS A 75 4.42 14.08 -2.02
C HIS A 75 3.47 14.44 -0.87
N THR A 76 2.78 13.46 -0.33
CA THR A 76 1.77 13.66 0.73
C THR A 76 2.33 13.46 2.14
N GLN A 77 3.51 12.84 2.28
CA GLN A 77 4.12 12.44 3.53
C GLN A 77 5.53 13.03 3.67
N ASP A 78 6.06 13.03 4.88
CA ASP A 78 7.47 13.37 5.14
C ASP A 78 8.35 12.19 4.74
N ILE A 79 8.96 12.33 3.58
CA ILE A 79 9.96 11.41 3.04
C ILE A 79 11.28 12.15 2.85
N ALA A 80 12.32 11.44 2.40
CA ALA A 80 13.64 12.02 2.26
C ALA A 80 13.62 13.35 1.49
N GLU A 81 14.35 14.34 1.99
CA GLU A 81 14.39 15.71 1.44
C GLU A 81 14.77 15.80 -0.04
N LYS A 82 15.46 14.76 -0.56
CA LYS A 82 15.92 14.70 -1.95
C LYS A 82 14.97 13.96 -2.90
N PHE A 83 13.81 13.51 -2.41
CA PHE A 83 12.86 12.80 -3.25
C PHE A 83 12.42 13.64 -4.44
N LYS A 84 12.49 13.02 -5.62
CA LYS A 84 11.89 13.55 -6.85
C LYS A 84 11.32 12.39 -7.65
N MET A 85 10.20 12.66 -8.29
CA MET A 85 9.72 11.83 -9.39
C MET A 85 10.08 12.55 -10.69
N HIS A 86 10.94 11.96 -11.48
CA HIS A 86 11.31 12.37 -12.82
C HIS A 86 10.31 11.82 -13.82
N PHE A 87 10.06 12.54 -14.90
CA PHE A 87 9.22 12.05 -15.98
C PHE A 87 9.65 12.63 -17.33
N VAL A 88 9.42 11.85 -18.37
CA VAL A 88 9.66 12.23 -19.76
C VAL A 88 8.37 12.06 -20.55
N LEU A 89 7.97 13.09 -21.29
CA LEU A 89 6.92 13.02 -22.30
C LEU A 89 7.58 13.04 -23.67
N ARG A 90 7.45 11.97 -24.43
CA ARG A 90 7.97 11.85 -25.79
C ARG A 90 6.84 11.87 -26.80
N PHE A 91 6.89 12.84 -27.70
CA PHE A 91 5.90 13.06 -28.76
C PHE A 91 6.40 12.53 -30.10
N LYS A 92 5.47 12.32 -31.05
CA LYS A 92 5.83 12.08 -32.44
C LYS A 92 6.36 13.37 -33.06
N GLU A 93 7.27 13.22 -34.01
CA GLU A 93 7.85 14.35 -34.76
C GLU A 93 6.73 15.20 -35.39
N GLY A 94 6.82 16.52 -35.19
CA GLY A 94 5.86 17.49 -35.70
C GLY A 94 4.59 17.70 -34.88
N ASP A 95 4.30 16.89 -33.87
CA ASP A 95 3.09 17.04 -33.05
C ASP A 95 3.18 18.21 -32.05
N VAL A 96 4.38 18.65 -31.69
CA VAL A 96 4.62 19.75 -30.74
C VAL A 96 5.27 20.94 -31.41
N ASP A 97 4.75 22.14 -31.13
CA ASP A 97 5.40 23.40 -31.47
C ASP A 97 6.20 23.90 -30.26
N PHE A 98 7.46 23.49 -30.17
CA PHE A 98 8.35 23.91 -29.07
C PHE A 98 8.57 25.43 -29.02
N SER A 99 8.46 26.15 -30.17
CA SER A 99 8.62 27.59 -30.22
C SER A 99 7.45 28.35 -29.55
N LYS A 100 6.29 27.70 -29.45
CA LYS A 100 5.09 28.25 -28.81
C LYS A 100 4.79 27.61 -27.44
N THR A 101 5.54 26.57 -27.06
CA THR A 101 5.45 25.94 -25.74
C THR A 101 5.94 26.92 -24.68
N LYS A 102 5.21 27.01 -23.57
CA LYS A 102 5.51 28.00 -22.50
C LYS A 102 5.66 27.31 -21.17
N ILE A 103 6.78 27.61 -20.52
CA ILE A 103 7.01 27.30 -19.11
C ILE A 103 6.83 28.62 -18.34
N GLY A 104 6.07 28.59 -17.26
CA GLY A 104 5.82 29.77 -16.45
C GLY A 104 5.73 29.40 -14.97
N GLU A 105 5.82 30.41 -14.13
CA GLU A 105 5.66 30.31 -12.68
C GLU A 105 4.34 30.95 -12.28
N ASN A 106 3.62 30.33 -11.37
CA ASN A 106 2.30 30.81 -10.94
C ASN A 106 2.38 31.53 -9.61
N GLY A 107 3.21 32.60 -9.51
CA GLY A 107 3.29 33.50 -8.33
C GLY A 107 3.65 32.82 -6.98
N THR A 108 3.83 31.54 -6.99
CA THR A 108 4.35 30.66 -5.95
C THR A 108 5.38 29.81 -6.65
N ASP A 109 6.45 29.41 -6.10
CA ASP A 109 7.59 28.65 -6.67
C ASP A 109 7.21 27.35 -7.44
N ARG A 110 6.07 27.36 -8.15
CA ARG A 110 5.49 26.22 -8.86
C ARG A 110 5.48 26.49 -10.36
N ALA A 111 6.42 25.87 -11.04
CA ALA A 111 6.42 25.88 -12.50
C ALA A 111 5.20 25.14 -13.08
N TYR A 112 4.67 25.66 -14.17
CA TYR A 112 3.68 24.99 -15.02
C TYR A 112 4.17 24.98 -16.46
N ILE A 113 3.64 24.08 -17.27
CA ILE A 113 3.94 24.06 -18.71
C ILE A 113 2.67 23.98 -19.55
N HIS A 114 2.66 24.76 -20.65
CA HIS A 114 1.66 24.66 -21.72
C HIS A 114 2.37 24.22 -23.00
N ILE A 115 2.23 22.95 -23.33
CA ILE A 115 2.83 22.34 -24.53
C ILE A 115 1.90 22.62 -25.70
N ALA A 116 2.36 23.42 -26.67
CA ALA A 116 1.59 23.75 -27.86
C ALA A 116 1.55 22.56 -28.83
N LEU A 117 0.35 22.17 -29.26
CA LEU A 117 0.12 21.02 -30.14
C LEU A 117 -0.23 21.47 -31.53
N ASN A 118 0.35 20.82 -32.57
CA ASN A 118 0.13 21.10 -33.99
C ASN A 118 -0.96 20.23 -34.61
N SER A 119 -1.23 19.06 -34.04
CA SER A 119 -2.13 18.05 -34.61
C SER A 119 -3.44 17.96 -33.83
N LYS A 120 -4.54 17.57 -34.50
CA LYS A 120 -5.82 17.25 -33.85
C LYS A 120 -5.76 15.97 -33.01
N THR A 121 -4.99 15.00 -33.45
CA THR A 121 -4.72 13.77 -32.73
C THR A 121 -3.24 13.73 -32.40
N VAL A 122 -2.92 13.66 -31.14
CA VAL A 122 -1.54 13.61 -30.63
C VAL A 122 -1.39 12.39 -29.75
N GLU A 123 -0.40 11.58 -30.03
CA GLU A 123 0.04 10.48 -29.15
C GLU A 123 1.38 10.83 -28.54
N TYR A 124 1.51 10.53 -27.23
CA TYR A 124 2.78 10.67 -26.54
C TYR A 124 2.98 9.53 -25.56
N ALA A 125 4.24 9.13 -25.40
CA ALA A 125 4.67 8.21 -24.37
C ALA A 125 5.09 8.98 -23.11
N LEU A 126 4.79 8.43 -21.95
CA LEU A 126 5.22 8.89 -20.62
C LEU A 126 6.10 7.81 -20.00
N GLY A 127 7.29 8.17 -19.56
CA GLY A 127 8.12 7.36 -18.68
C GLY A 127 8.32 8.07 -17.35
N THR A 128 8.43 7.32 -16.26
CA THR A 128 8.67 7.86 -14.91
C THR A 128 9.84 7.17 -14.23
N SER A 129 10.50 7.87 -13.31
CA SER A 129 11.58 7.35 -12.49
C SER A 129 11.68 8.11 -11.17
N TYR A 130 12.01 7.42 -10.09
CA TYR A 130 12.40 8.05 -8.81
C TYR A 130 13.92 8.34 -8.74
N ILE A 131 14.67 7.99 -9.78
CA ILE A 131 16.13 8.02 -9.79
C ILE A 131 16.66 9.13 -10.68
N SER A 132 16.29 9.16 -11.98
CA SER A 132 16.80 10.16 -12.92
C SER A 132 15.95 10.32 -14.18
N ASP A 133 16.22 11.42 -14.90
CA ASP A 133 15.62 11.70 -16.21
C ASP A 133 15.99 10.64 -17.24
N GLU A 134 17.26 10.17 -17.23
CA GLU A 134 17.76 9.16 -18.18
C GLU A 134 17.06 7.82 -17.99
N ILE A 135 16.76 7.45 -16.74
CA ILE A 135 16.01 6.21 -16.48
C ILE A 135 14.54 6.38 -16.90
N ALA A 136 13.93 7.55 -16.67
CA ALA A 136 12.58 7.83 -17.15
C ALA A 136 12.50 7.77 -18.70
N GLU A 137 13.54 8.25 -19.41
CA GLU A 137 13.67 8.10 -20.87
C GLU A 137 13.80 6.63 -21.27
N ALA A 138 14.66 5.86 -20.60
CA ALA A 138 14.87 4.44 -20.84
C ALA A 138 13.62 3.58 -20.59
N VAL A 139 12.71 4.00 -19.71
CA VAL A 139 11.40 3.35 -19.51
C VAL A 139 10.58 3.40 -20.80
N ILE A 140 10.54 4.55 -21.50
CA ILE A 140 9.83 4.66 -22.78
C ILE A 140 10.44 3.72 -23.82
N ASP A 141 11.78 3.68 -23.92
CA ASP A 141 12.48 2.83 -24.89
C ASP A 141 12.23 1.34 -24.63
N ARG A 142 12.14 0.94 -23.38
CA ARG A 142 11.94 -0.46 -22.97
C ARG A 142 10.47 -0.89 -23.05
N GLU A 143 9.55 -0.07 -22.55
CA GLU A 143 8.17 -0.47 -22.32
C GLU A 143 7.23 -0.11 -23.48
N VAL A 144 7.56 0.93 -24.25
CA VAL A 144 6.81 1.36 -25.42
C VAL A 144 7.51 0.97 -26.72
N SER A 145 8.83 1.12 -26.80
CA SER A 145 9.66 0.66 -27.92
C SER A 145 9.15 1.09 -29.32
N GLY A 146 8.58 2.30 -29.41
CA GLY A 146 8.03 2.83 -30.67
C GLY A 146 6.66 2.25 -31.10
N ALA A 147 6.05 1.38 -30.29
CA ALA A 147 4.72 0.85 -30.55
C ALA A 147 3.66 1.95 -30.51
N SER A 148 2.59 1.78 -31.28
CA SER A 148 1.42 2.67 -31.28
C SER A 148 0.61 2.48 -29.99
N PHE A 149 -0.27 3.45 -29.69
CA PHE A 149 -1.21 3.36 -28.58
C PHE A 149 -2.00 2.04 -28.58
N ASP A 150 -2.49 1.62 -29.74
CA ASP A 150 -3.36 0.43 -29.83
C ASP A 150 -2.56 -0.86 -29.65
N GLU A 151 -1.30 -0.91 -30.07
CA GLU A 151 -0.40 -2.05 -29.82
C GLU A 151 -0.03 -2.17 -28.33
N VAL A 152 0.31 -1.07 -27.67
CA VAL A 152 0.61 -1.07 -26.21
C VAL A 152 -0.63 -1.45 -25.41
N LYS A 153 -1.81 -0.94 -25.83
CA LYS A 153 -3.09 -1.33 -25.21
C LYS A 153 -3.35 -2.83 -25.32
N ALA A 154 -3.14 -3.41 -26.51
CA ALA A 154 -3.35 -4.84 -26.74
C ALA A 154 -2.39 -5.71 -25.90
N GLN A 155 -1.13 -5.30 -25.76
CA GLN A 155 -0.16 -5.96 -24.88
C GLN A 155 -0.62 -5.91 -23.40
N ASN A 156 -1.10 -4.76 -22.96
CA ASN A 156 -1.57 -4.56 -21.61
C ASN A 156 -2.90 -5.31 -21.33
N ASP A 157 -3.80 -5.37 -22.32
CA ASP A 157 -5.00 -6.23 -22.25
C ASP A 157 -4.60 -7.69 -21.99
N ALA A 158 -3.60 -8.21 -22.70
CA ALA A 158 -3.13 -9.58 -22.53
C ALA A 158 -2.52 -9.86 -21.14
N ILE A 159 -1.76 -8.91 -20.59
CA ILE A 159 -1.20 -9.01 -19.24
C ILE A 159 -2.34 -9.09 -18.19
N TRP A 160 -3.32 -8.22 -18.29
CA TRP A 160 -4.45 -8.23 -17.36
C TRP A 160 -5.37 -9.44 -17.54
N GLU A 161 -5.53 -9.94 -18.77
CA GLU A 161 -6.26 -11.18 -19.03
C GLU A 161 -5.57 -12.39 -18.36
N GLU A 162 -4.23 -12.45 -18.39
CA GLU A 162 -3.48 -13.47 -17.66
C GLU A 162 -3.71 -13.37 -16.15
N HIS A 163 -3.59 -12.18 -15.56
CA HIS A 163 -3.72 -12.01 -14.11
C HIS A 163 -5.15 -12.28 -13.62
N LEU A 164 -6.15 -11.74 -14.30
CA LEU A 164 -7.55 -11.90 -13.91
C LEU A 164 -8.08 -13.30 -14.25
N GLY A 165 -7.57 -13.91 -15.32
CA GLY A 165 -7.89 -15.27 -15.73
C GLY A 165 -7.32 -16.37 -14.82
N ARG A 166 -6.50 -16.04 -13.81
CA ARG A 166 -6.04 -16.98 -12.77
C ARG A 166 -7.20 -17.51 -11.91
N ILE A 167 -8.34 -16.83 -11.90
CA ILE A 167 -9.59 -17.30 -11.31
C ILE A 167 -10.67 -17.24 -12.38
N ASP A 168 -11.19 -18.41 -12.77
CA ASP A 168 -12.37 -18.51 -13.62
C ASP A 168 -13.60 -18.65 -12.72
N ALA A 169 -14.45 -17.61 -12.72
CA ALA A 169 -15.61 -17.53 -11.84
C ALA A 169 -16.88 -17.26 -12.66
N GLU A 170 -17.88 -18.10 -12.50
CA GLU A 170 -19.20 -17.98 -13.13
C GLU A 170 -20.25 -17.57 -12.10
N PHE A 171 -21.08 -16.60 -12.44
CA PHE A 171 -22.16 -16.08 -11.60
C PHE A 171 -23.46 -15.98 -12.39
N ASP A 172 -24.57 -16.01 -11.67
CA ASP A 172 -25.92 -15.97 -12.27
C ASP A 172 -26.25 -14.62 -12.95
N ASP A 173 -25.50 -13.56 -12.62
CA ASP A 173 -25.75 -12.22 -13.16
C ASP A 173 -24.45 -11.45 -13.51
N GLU A 174 -24.53 -10.62 -14.53
CA GLU A 174 -23.42 -9.81 -15.03
C GLU A 174 -22.89 -8.80 -14.00
N LYS A 175 -23.75 -8.27 -13.12
CA LYS A 175 -23.32 -7.29 -12.10
C LYS A 175 -22.40 -7.93 -11.07
N THR A 176 -22.73 -9.13 -10.62
CA THR A 176 -21.90 -9.90 -9.68
C THR A 176 -20.57 -10.28 -10.33
N THR A 177 -20.58 -10.73 -11.59
CA THR A 177 -19.37 -11.00 -12.37
C THR A 177 -18.46 -9.77 -12.44
N LYS A 178 -19.01 -8.61 -12.83
CA LYS A 178 -18.24 -7.34 -12.87
C LYS A 178 -17.70 -6.95 -11.49
N THR A 179 -18.50 -7.13 -10.45
CA THR A 179 -18.06 -6.82 -9.08
C THR A 179 -16.89 -7.69 -8.67
N PHE A 180 -16.98 -9.00 -8.93
CA PHE A 180 -15.92 -9.95 -8.60
C PHE A 180 -14.61 -9.59 -9.29
N TYR A 181 -14.61 -9.44 -10.62
CA TYR A 181 -13.39 -9.12 -11.36
C TYR A 181 -12.87 -7.70 -11.08
N THR A 182 -13.74 -6.74 -10.75
CA THR A 182 -13.30 -5.43 -10.28
C THR A 182 -12.59 -5.53 -8.91
N CYS A 183 -13.10 -6.35 -8.00
CA CYS A 183 -12.45 -6.60 -6.72
C CYS A 183 -11.12 -7.35 -6.90
N LEU A 184 -11.09 -8.37 -7.76
CA LEU A 184 -9.86 -9.11 -8.07
C LEU A 184 -8.79 -8.17 -8.68
N TRP A 185 -9.16 -7.33 -9.64
CA TRP A 185 -8.27 -6.32 -10.20
C TRP A 185 -7.70 -5.40 -9.11
N ARG A 186 -8.54 -4.92 -8.17
CA ARG A 186 -8.10 -4.05 -7.08
C ARG A 186 -7.08 -4.71 -6.15
N THR A 187 -7.09 -6.03 -5.99
CA THR A 187 -6.08 -6.71 -5.17
C THR A 187 -4.68 -6.61 -5.75
N PHE A 188 -4.56 -6.46 -7.08
CA PHE A 188 -3.29 -6.31 -7.79
C PHE A 188 -2.83 -4.85 -7.94
N LEU A 189 -3.62 -3.86 -7.51
CA LEU A 189 -3.21 -2.45 -7.62
C LEU A 189 -2.18 -2.05 -6.55
N PHE A 190 -2.10 -2.77 -5.45
CA PHE A 190 -1.20 -2.51 -4.33
C PHE A 190 -0.60 -3.82 -3.80
N PRO A 191 0.67 -3.80 -3.38
CA PRO A 191 1.64 -2.69 -3.42
C PRO A 191 2.15 -2.40 -4.84
N HIS A 192 2.71 -1.21 -5.05
CA HIS A 192 3.39 -0.85 -6.30
C HIS A 192 4.85 -1.28 -6.28
N LYS A 193 5.37 -1.70 -7.45
CA LYS A 193 6.81 -1.84 -7.69
C LYS A 193 7.48 -0.47 -7.60
N CYS A 194 8.40 -0.31 -6.67
CA CYS A 194 9.17 0.92 -6.46
C CYS A 194 10.63 0.78 -6.90
N TYR A 195 10.98 -0.32 -7.54
CA TYR A 195 12.29 -0.55 -8.13
C TYR A 195 12.28 -0.28 -9.63
N GLU A 196 13.44 -0.03 -10.16
CA GLU A 196 13.68 0.34 -11.55
C GLU A 196 14.85 -0.48 -12.10
N TYR A 197 15.13 -0.30 -13.38
CA TYR A 197 16.33 -0.86 -14.00
C TYR A 197 17.27 0.28 -14.34
N ASP A 198 18.53 0.20 -13.88
CA ASP A 198 19.55 1.16 -14.28
C ASP A 198 19.91 1.01 -15.78
N MET A 199 20.83 1.86 -16.26
CA MET A 199 21.25 1.83 -17.66
C MET A 199 22.01 0.56 -18.06
N SER A 200 22.43 -0.28 -17.10
CA SER A 200 23.01 -1.60 -17.33
C SER A 200 21.97 -2.74 -17.31
N GLY A 201 20.73 -2.45 -16.96
CA GLY A 201 19.64 -3.42 -16.78
C GLY A 201 19.60 -4.06 -15.40
N LYS A 202 20.35 -3.54 -14.42
CA LYS A 202 20.36 -4.02 -13.05
C LYS A 202 19.17 -3.46 -12.28
N ILE A 203 18.55 -4.28 -11.43
CA ILE A 203 17.45 -3.86 -10.55
C ILE A 203 18.01 -2.98 -9.43
N VAL A 204 17.48 -1.77 -9.34
CA VAL A 204 17.85 -0.75 -8.35
C VAL A 204 16.59 -0.03 -7.85
N HIS A 205 16.70 0.61 -6.69
CA HIS A 205 15.61 1.45 -6.20
C HIS A 205 16.13 2.65 -5.42
N TYR A 206 15.34 3.71 -5.43
CA TYR A 206 15.52 4.85 -4.53
C TYR A 206 15.05 4.45 -3.13
N THR A 207 15.89 4.69 -2.10
CA THR A 207 15.47 4.56 -0.71
C THR A 207 15.13 5.92 -0.11
N PRO A 208 13.94 6.10 0.49
CA PRO A 208 13.55 7.34 1.16
C PRO A 208 14.23 7.53 2.51
N ILE A 209 15.02 6.57 2.97
CA ILE A 209 15.67 6.58 4.28
C ILE A 209 16.80 7.61 4.32
N ASP A 210 17.65 7.60 3.30
CA ASP A 210 18.81 8.50 3.17
C ASP A 210 18.90 9.19 1.80
N GLY A 211 18.00 8.86 0.87
CA GLY A 211 17.95 9.41 -0.48
C GLY A 211 18.99 8.82 -1.43
N SER A 212 19.55 7.65 -1.12
CA SER A 212 20.51 6.93 -1.98
C SER A 212 19.83 5.91 -2.89
N ILE A 213 20.61 5.28 -3.76
CA ILE A 213 20.17 4.21 -4.65
C ILE A 213 20.76 2.90 -4.16
N HIS A 214 19.89 1.91 -3.97
CA HIS A 214 20.25 0.57 -3.55
C HIS A 214 19.94 -0.46 -4.63
N GLU A 215 20.58 -1.63 -4.53
CA GLU A 215 20.31 -2.78 -5.39
C GLU A 215 19.16 -3.61 -4.83
N GLY A 216 18.37 -4.19 -5.72
CA GLY A 216 17.30 -5.13 -5.38
C GLY A 216 15.91 -4.54 -5.55
N VAL A 217 14.93 -5.41 -5.33
CA VAL A 217 13.51 -5.06 -5.46
C VAL A 217 13.04 -4.27 -4.24
N ARG A 218 12.11 -3.35 -4.48
CA ARG A 218 11.41 -2.60 -3.43
C ARG A 218 9.95 -2.39 -3.83
N TYR A 219 9.06 -2.44 -2.84
CA TYR A 219 7.64 -2.19 -3.01
C TYR A 219 7.18 -1.06 -2.10
N THR A 220 6.14 -0.34 -2.52
CA THR A 220 5.54 0.78 -1.79
C THR A 220 4.02 0.78 -1.86
N ASP A 221 3.38 1.73 -1.17
CA ASP A 221 1.93 1.93 -1.14
C ASP A 221 1.19 0.70 -0.61
N ASN A 222 1.54 0.26 0.59
CA ASN A 222 0.88 -0.85 1.25
C ASN A 222 0.66 -0.60 2.75
N GLY A 223 -0.57 -0.84 3.19
CA GLY A 223 -0.97 -0.88 4.59
C GLY A 223 -1.20 -2.31 5.04
N PHE A 224 -0.29 -2.86 5.84
CA PHE A 224 -0.37 -4.26 6.24
C PHE A 224 -1.56 -4.55 7.15
N TRP A 225 -2.03 -3.57 7.91
CA TRP A 225 -3.22 -3.68 8.76
C TRP A 225 -4.49 -4.03 7.97
N ASP A 226 -4.61 -3.56 6.72
CA ASP A 226 -5.71 -3.92 5.82
C ASP A 226 -5.45 -5.25 5.11
N THR A 227 -4.26 -5.41 4.54
CA THR A 227 -3.99 -6.42 3.51
C THR A 227 -3.66 -7.81 4.06
N TYR A 228 -3.19 -7.93 5.30
CA TYR A 228 -2.82 -9.20 5.89
C TYR A 228 -3.98 -10.21 5.98
N ARG A 229 -5.22 -9.70 6.11
CA ARG A 229 -6.42 -10.52 6.36
C ARG A 229 -6.86 -11.33 5.15
N THR A 230 -6.74 -10.76 3.94
CA THR A 230 -7.34 -11.34 2.73
C THR A 230 -6.42 -11.32 1.52
N VAL A 231 -5.75 -10.20 1.23
CA VAL A 231 -4.96 -10.04 0.01
C VAL A 231 -3.77 -10.99 -0.02
N TYR A 232 -2.93 -11.00 1.01
CA TYR A 232 -1.78 -11.92 1.04
C TYR A 232 -2.17 -13.40 1.15
N PRO A 233 -3.19 -13.81 1.93
CA PRO A 233 -3.76 -15.15 1.82
C PRO A 233 -4.22 -15.52 0.41
N LEU A 234 -4.88 -14.62 -0.31
CA LEU A 234 -5.26 -14.83 -1.71
C LEU A 234 -4.01 -15.02 -2.59
N PHE A 235 -2.98 -14.21 -2.43
CA PHE A 235 -1.75 -14.32 -3.21
C PHE A 235 -1.01 -15.64 -3.00
N THR A 236 -1.19 -16.32 -1.88
CA THR A 236 -0.65 -17.67 -1.69
C THR A 236 -1.24 -18.69 -2.70
N LEU A 237 -2.40 -18.40 -3.26
CA LEU A 237 -3.11 -19.26 -4.20
C LEU A 237 -2.86 -18.87 -5.66
N ILE A 238 -2.86 -17.56 -5.97
CA ILE A 238 -2.92 -17.07 -7.35
C ILE A 238 -1.71 -16.24 -7.80
N ALA A 239 -0.82 -15.80 -6.87
CA ALA A 239 0.28 -14.87 -7.16
C ALA A 239 1.51 -15.16 -6.29
N ARG A 240 1.96 -16.41 -6.26
CA ARG A 240 3.03 -16.89 -5.35
C ARG A 240 4.38 -16.26 -5.63
N ASP A 241 4.73 -16.12 -6.92
CA ASP A 241 6.02 -15.56 -7.33
C ASP A 241 6.06 -14.05 -7.06
N GLU A 242 4.97 -13.35 -7.38
CA GLU A 242 4.83 -11.93 -7.06
C GLU A 242 4.87 -11.70 -5.54
N PHE A 243 4.24 -12.56 -4.76
CA PHE A 243 4.30 -12.47 -3.29
C PHE A 243 5.70 -12.71 -2.76
N ALA A 244 6.47 -13.63 -3.34
CA ALA A 244 7.85 -13.87 -2.95
C ALA A 244 8.72 -12.63 -3.22
N GLU A 245 8.54 -11.98 -4.37
CA GLU A 245 9.24 -10.74 -4.72
C GLU A 245 8.84 -9.57 -3.79
N MET A 246 7.54 -9.41 -3.50
CA MET A 246 7.06 -8.42 -2.53
C MET A 246 7.70 -8.62 -1.14
N LEU A 247 7.74 -9.87 -0.67
CA LEU A 247 8.34 -10.20 0.63
C LEU A 247 9.84 -9.85 0.67
N GLU A 248 10.58 -10.13 -0.41
CA GLU A 248 11.99 -9.74 -0.53
C GLU A 248 12.15 -8.22 -0.41
N GLY A 249 11.31 -7.44 -1.10
CA GLY A 249 11.31 -5.99 -1.04
C GLY A 249 11.02 -5.45 0.38
N PHE A 250 10.02 -6.00 1.07
CA PHE A 250 9.69 -5.57 2.43
C PHE A 250 10.79 -5.91 3.45
N VAL A 251 11.45 -7.04 3.28
CA VAL A 251 12.61 -7.43 4.11
C VAL A 251 13.83 -6.59 3.74
N GLY A 252 13.93 -6.13 2.49
CA GLY A 252 14.93 -5.15 2.04
C GLY A 252 14.87 -3.86 2.85
N ASP A 253 13.67 -3.30 3.07
CA ASP A 253 13.49 -2.11 3.92
C ASP A 253 14.04 -2.31 5.35
N TYR A 254 13.87 -3.51 5.94
CA TYR A 254 14.48 -3.84 7.23
C TYR A 254 16.01 -3.77 7.19
N LYS A 255 16.62 -4.29 6.13
CA LYS A 255 18.08 -4.26 5.99
C LYS A 255 18.63 -2.85 5.85
N GLU A 256 17.86 -1.95 5.26
CA GLU A 256 18.26 -0.56 5.02
C GLU A 256 18.08 0.33 6.27
N CYS A 257 17.01 0.15 7.03
CA CYS A 257 16.70 1.01 8.18
C CYS A 257 16.66 0.31 9.54
N GLY A 258 16.75 -1.02 9.58
CA GLY A 258 16.63 -1.82 10.81
C GLY A 258 15.20 -2.07 11.29
N TRP A 259 14.18 -1.68 10.49
CA TRP A 259 12.76 -1.81 10.83
C TRP A 259 11.97 -2.37 9.66
N LEU A 260 11.17 -3.40 9.92
CA LEU A 260 10.19 -3.87 8.94
C LEU A 260 9.10 -2.80 8.74
N PRO A 261 8.58 -2.66 7.51
CA PRO A 261 7.56 -1.66 7.22
C PRO A 261 6.24 -1.98 7.92
N ARG A 262 5.51 -0.92 8.32
CA ARG A 262 4.17 -0.98 8.92
C ARG A 262 3.10 -0.45 7.97
N TRP A 263 3.35 0.72 7.40
CA TRP A 263 2.52 1.35 6.39
C TRP A 263 3.39 2.24 5.50
N ILE A 264 3.64 1.79 4.28
CA ILE A 264 4.56 2.46 3.37
C ILE A 264 3.81 3.20 2.25
N SER A 265 4.24 4.43 2.00
CA SER A 265 3.86 5.23 0.83
C SER A 265 5.09 6.06 0.41
N ILE A 266 5.90 5.49 -0.47
CA ILE A 266 7.30 5.79 -0.74
C ILE A 266 8.16 5.51 0.49
N GLY A 267 7.98 6.24 1.60
CA GLY A 267 8.61 6.00 2.90
C GLY A 267 7.64 5.45 3.94
N GLU A 268 8.16 5.18 5.14
CA GLU A 268 7.34 4.71 6.24
C GLU A 268 6.46 5.83 6.81
N VAL A 269 5.14 5.66 6.73
CA VAL A 269 4.13 6.60 7.24
C VAL A 269 3.75 6.28 8.68
N GLY A 270 3.76 5.00 9.02
CA GLY A 270 3.36 4.52 10.33
C GLY A 270 1.89 4.72 10.67
N CYS A 271 1.03 4.77 9.66
CA CYS A 271 -0.42 4.80 9.84
C CYS A 271 -0.92 3.48 10.41
N MET A 272 -2.03 3.50 11.12
CA MET A 272 -2.66 2.37 11.81
C MET A 272 -1.80 1.73 12.91
N PRO A 273 -2.39 0.99 13.85
CA PRO A 273 -1.64 0.37 14.92
C PRO A 273 -0.87 -0.86 14.45
N SER A 274 0.19 -1.16 15.16
CA SER A 274 0.92 -2.44 15.11
C SER A 274 1.68 -2.76 13.81
N THR A 275 2.35 -3.91 13.81
CA THR A 275 3.21 -4.39 12.73
C THR A 275 2.63 -5.67 12.12
N LEU A 276 1.47 -5.58 11.46
CA LEU A 276 0.79 -6.76 10.90
C LEU A 276 1.45 -7.34 9.64
N ILE A 277 2.60 -6.79 9.23
CA ILE A 277 3.54 -7.47 8.36
C ILE A 277 4.00 -8.82 8.95
N ASP A 278 3.98 -8.98 10.29
CA ASP A 278 4.26 -10.26 10.95
C ASP A 278 3.36 -11.37 10.43
N ALA A 279 2.07 -11.08 10.25
CA ALA A 279 1.11 -12.02 9.70
C ALA A 279 1.35 -12.32 8.22
N VAL A 280 1.79 -11.33 7.45
CA VAL A 280 2.16 -11.50 6.04
C VAL A 280 3.38 -12.42 5.91
N ILE A 281 4.42 -12.18 6.73
CA ILE A 281 5.62 -13.03 6.78
C ILE A 281 5.25 -14.46 7.19
N ALA A 282 4.48 -14.63 8.26
CA ALA A 282 4.04 -15.95 8.70
C ALA A 282 3.23 -16.68 7.62
N THR A 283 2.33 -15.96 6.93
CA THR A 283 1.57 -16.50 5.79
C THR A 283 2.48 -16.98 4.67
N ALA A 284 3.50 -16.23 4.32
CA ALA A 284 4.49 -16.64 3.30
C ALA A 284 5.26 -17.88 3.75
N VAL A 285 5.77 -17.90 4.97
CA VAL A 285 6.58 -19.01 5.52
C VAL A 285 5.80 -20.33 5.57
N VAL A 286 4.57 -20.33 6.09
CA VAL A 286 3.77 -21.56 6.18
C VAL A 286 3.34 -22.10 4.82
N ASN A 287 3.32 -21.25 3.80
CA ASN A 287 3.00 -21.63 2.42
C ASN A 287 4.26 -21.85 1.55
N ASN A 288 5.47 -21.84 2.14
CA ASN A 288 6.75 -21.97 1.43
C ASN A 288 6.89 -20.98 0.27
N ILE A 289 6.65 -19.69 0.56
CA ILE A 289 6.79 -18.57 -0.38
C ILE A 289 8.00 -17.73 0.01
N GLY A 290 8.87 -17.44 -0.93
CA GLY A 290 10.16 -16.79 -0.71
C GLY A 290 11.28 -17.76 -0.36
N SER A 291 12.45 -17.22 -0.04
CA SER A 291 13.64 -18.02 0.29
C SER A 291 13.87 -18.09 1.80
N ARG A 292 14.56 -19.17 2.23
CA ARG A 292 14.95 -19.34 3.64
C ARG A 292 15.75 -18.14 4.16
N LYS A 293 16.62 -17.54 3.34
CA LYS A 293 17.40 -16.37 3.72
C LYS A 293 16.51 -15.16 4.00
N VAL A 294 15.50 -14.92 3.17
CA VAL A 294 14.51 -13.84 3.39
C VAL A 294 13.73 -14.09 4.67
N TRP A 295 13.35 -15.33 4.99
CA TRP A 295 12.64 -15.65 6.23
C TRP A 295 13.49 -15.44 7.48
N GLU A 296 14.80 -15.76 7.39
CA GLU A 296 15.77 -15.53 8.49
C GLU A 296 15.92 -14.03 8.78
N ASP A 297 16.13 -13.22 7.74
CA ASP A 297 16.20 -11.76 7.84
C ASP A 297 14.88 -11.16 8.36
N ALA A 298 13.74 -11.68 7.88
CA ALA A 298 12.41 -11.27 8.33
C ALA A 298 12.22 -11.57 9.85
N LEU A 299 12.63 -12.76 10.32
CA LEU A 299 12.53 -13.10 11.72
C LEU A 299 13.35 -12.14 12.60
N GLU A 300 14.54 -11.73 12.17
CA GLU A 300 15.35 -10.73 12.89
C GLU A 300 14.60 -9.40 13.00
N GLY A 301 14.00 -8.93 11.90
CA GLY A 301 13.17 -7.72 11.90
C GLY A 301 11.92 -7.82 12.78
N MET A 302 11.23 -8.97 12.78
CA MET A 302 10.10 -9.26 13.66
C MET A 302 10.51 -9.23 15.14
N LEU A 303 11.64 -9.82 15.47
CA LEU A 303 12.20 -9.81 16.84
C LEU A 303 12.58 -8.40 17.27
N ASN A 304 13.14 -7.60 16.36
CA ASN A 304 13.52 -6.22 16.66
C ASN A 304 12.28 -5.41 17.08
N HIS A 305 11.26 -5.33 16.25
CA HIS A 305 10.09 -4.51 16.54
C HIS A 305 9.17 -5.07 17.63
N ALA A 306 9.26 -6.37 17.93
CA ALA A 306 8.51 -6.97 19.04
C ALA A 306 9.09 -6.62 20.43
N ASN A 307 10.38 -6.26 20.51
CA ASN A 307 11.08 -6.05 21.77
C ASN A 307 11.54 -4.61 22.00
N HIS A 308 11.61 -3.79 20.95
CA HIS A 308 12.13 -2.43 21.03
C HIS A 308 11.15 -1.41 20.46
N ASN A 309 11.12 -0.23 21.06
CA ASN A 309 10.44 0.92 20.46
C ASN A 309 11.24 1.42 19.26
N GLY A 310 10.54 1.84 18.20
CA GLY A 310 11.16 2.45 17.04
C GLY A 310 11.80 3.81 17.36
N PRO A 311 12.75 4.29 16.53
CA PRO A 311 13.40 5.57 16.71
C PRO A 311 12.43 6.75 16.57
N LEU A 312 11.34 6.55 15.88
CA LEU A 312 10.22 7.48 15.70
C LEU A 312 8.90 6.70 15.81
N PRO A 313 7.78 7.34 16.18
CA PRO A 313 6.48 6.66 16.36
C PRO A 313 5.98 5.90 15.13
N ARG A 314 6.48 6.24 13.94
CA ARG A 314 6.11 5.55 12.69
C ARG A 314 6.78 4.18 12.51
N PHE A 315 7.86 3.88 13.24
CA PHE A 315 8.58 2.61 13.13
C PHE A 315 8.20 1.65 14.25
N GLY A 316 8.12 0.36 13.93
CA GLY A 316 7.92 -0.71 14.88
C GLY A 316 6.55 -0.71 15.59
N ARG A 317 6.44 -1.46 16.66
CA ARG A 317 5.23 -1.55 17.50
C ARG A 317 5.18 -0.39 18.49
N ASN A 318 4.11 0.37 18.49
CA ASN A 318 3.88 1.42 19.48
C ASN A 318 3.76 0.80 20.87
N GLY A 319 4.64 1.20 21.80
CA GLY A 319 4.64 0.70 23.17
C GLY A 319 5.22 -0.69 23.37
N ALA A 320 6.08 -1.18 22.45
CA ALA A 320 6.69 -2.51 22.50
C ALA A 320 7.35 -2.83 23.87
N GLU A 321 8.15 -1.92 24.41
CA GLU A 321 8.83 -2.12 25.70
C GLU A 321 7.85 -2.17 26.88
N LEU A 322 6.79 -1.37 26.85
CA LEU A 322 5.74 -1.42 27.87
C LEU A 322 4.90 -2.70 27.76
N TYR A 323 4.61 -3.13 26.53
CA TYR A 323 3.95 -4.40 26.29
C TYR A 323 4.79 -5.58 26.84
N CYS A 324 6.10 -5.60 26.59
CA CYS A 324 7.00 -6.61 27.16
C CYS A 324 7.00 -6.59 28.68
N LYS A 325 6.94 -5.40 29.29
CA LYS A 325 6.98 -5.22 30.74
C LYS A 325 5.69 -5.62 31.44
N TYR A 326 4.53 -5.22 30.90
CA TYR A 326 3.23 -5.39 31.57
C TYR A 326 2.40 -6.55 30.99
N GLY A 327 2.75 -7.08 29.84
CA GLY A 327 1.94 -8.03 29.10
C GLY A 327 0.71 -7.39 28.43
N TYR A 328 0.68 -6.08 28.33
CA TYR A 328 -0.29 -5.27 27.57
C TYR A 328 0.24 -3.86 27.37
N VAL A 329 -0.32 -3.11 26.41
CA VAL A 329 -0.02 -1.71 26.22
C VAL A 329 -0.90 -0.85 27.14
N PRO A 330 -0.31 -0.04 28.05
CA PRO A 330 -1.09 0.74 29.01
C PRO A 330 -1.88 1.87 28.34
N ARG A 331 -3.18 2.01 28.70
CA ARG A 331 -4.11 3.00 28.17
C ARG A 331 -3.80 4.45 28.58
N ASP A 332 -3.05 4.62 29.67
CA ASP A 332 -2.59 5.92 30.16
C ASP A 332 -1.35 6.44 29.42
N GLU A 333 -0.74 5.61 28.57
CA GLU A 333 0.40 5.97 27.71
C GLU A 333 0.02 6.02 26.22
N PHE A 334 -0.85 5.12 25.79
CA PHE A 334 -1.21 4.99 24.38
C PHE A 334 -2.72 4.97 24.19
N ARG A 335 -3.18 5.74 23.22
CA ARG A 335 -4.50 5.53 22.61
C ARG A 335 -4.51 4.16 21.91
N GLU A 336 -5.70 3.64 21.64
CA GLU A 336 -5.89 2.36 20.94
C GLU A 336 -5.19 1.17 21.62
N SER A 337 -4.95 1.30 22.92
CA SER A 337 -4.18 0.34 23.73
C SER A 337 -4.71 -1.10 23.69
N VAL A 338 -6.02 -1.27 23.49
CA VAL A 338 -6.64 -2.59 23.29
C VAL A 338 -6.16 -3.21 22.00
N ASN A 339 -6.30 -2.53 20.87
CA ASN A 339 -5.86 -3.08 19.57
C ASN A 339 -4.35 -3.24 19.50
N LEU A 340 -3.57 -2.29 20.05
CA LEU A 340 -2.11 -2.44 20.15
C LEU A 340 -1.72 -3.72 20.92
N THR A 341 -2.46 -4.07 21.98
CA THR A 341 -2.22 -5.30 22.74
C THR A 341 -2.63 -6.55 21.97
N LEU A 342 -3.80 -6.54 21.33
CA LEU A 342 -4.31 -7.68 20.55
C LEU A 342 -3.43 -7.99 19.36
N ASP A 343 -3.06 -6.95 18.60
CA ASP A 343 -2.20 -7.09 17.42
C ASP A 343 -0.78 -7.51 17.79
N ALA A 344 -0.23 -7.01 18.94
CA ALA A 344 1.06 -7.46 19.45
C ALA A 344 1.04 -8.95 19.83
N ALA A 345 -0.04 -9.41 20.49
CA ALA A 345 -0.21 -10.82 20.81
C ALA A 345 -0.29 -11.72 19.56
N TYR A 346 -1.01 -11.25 18.53
CA TYR A 346 -1.07 -11.94 17.25
C TYR A 346 0.28 -11.95 16.53
N GLY A 347 1.00 -10.82 16.50
CA GLY A 347 2.34 -10.74 15.94
C GLY A 347 3.33 -11.67 16.66
N ASP A 348 3.22 -11.80 17.99
CA ASP A 348 4.05 -12.74 18.76
C ASP A 348 3.75 -14.20 18.41
N TRP A 349 2.48 -14.56 18.16
CA TRP A 349 2.14 -15.87 17.61
C TRP A 349 2.76 -16.08 16.22
N CYS A 350 2.74 -15.08 15.36
CA CYS A 350 3.39 -15.13 14.05
C CYS A 350 4.91 -15.35 14.18
N ILE A 351 5.56 -14.69 15.13
CA ILE A 351 7.00 -14.92 15.42
C ILE A 351 7.23 -16.38 15.83
N ALA A 352 6.40 -16.94 16.71
CA ALA A 352 6.54 -18.35 17.12
C ALA A 352 6.40 -19.30 15.92
N VAL A 353 5.45 -19.04 15.00
CA VAL A 353 5.25 -19.82 13.76
C VAL A 353 6.48 -19.77 12.87
N VAL A 354 7.02 -18.58 12.61
CA VAL A 354 8.21 -18.39 11.76
C VAL A 354 9.45 -19.00 12.42
N ALA A 355 9.64 -18.78 13.72
CA ALA A 355 10.76 -19.37 14.48
C ALA A 355 10.73 -20.90 14.40
N LYS A 356 9.56 -21.51 14.58
CA LYS A 356 9.39 -22.97 14.48
C LYS A 356 9.75 -23.49 13.08
N ALA A 357 9.30 -22.81 12.02
CA ALA A 357 9.60 -23.18 10.65
C ALA A 357 11.11 -23.09 10.32
N LEU A 358 11.80 -22.14 10.95
CA LEU A 358 13.26 -21.96 10.81
C LEU A 358 14.10 -22.85 11.76
N GLY A 359 13.46 -23.61 12.66
CA GLY A 359 14.14 -24.43 13.66
C GLY A 359 14.70 -23.63 14.86
N ARG A 360 14.29 -22.37 15.04
CA ARG A 360 14.64 -21.52 16.18
C ARG A 360 13.74 -21.86 17.38
N ASN A 361 13.83 -23.13 17.82
CA ASN A 361 13.01 -23.66 18.91
C ASN A 361 13.31 -22.99 20.29
N ASP A 362 14.44 -22.30 20.39
CA ASP A 362 14.80 -21.47 21.54
C ASP A 362 13.82 -20.30 21.76
N LEU A 363 13.23 -19.75 20.71
CA LEU A 363 12.31 -18.62 20.73
C LEU A 363 10.84 -19.03 20.97
N VAL A 364 10.45 -20.23 20.52
CA VAL A 364 9.05 -20.65 20.45
C VAL A 364 8.32 -20.53 21.79
N PRO A 365 8.83 -21.04 22.94
CA PRO A 365 8.08 -21.02 24.20
C PRO A 365 7.76 -19.60 24.70
N GLU A 366 8.67 -18.66 24.48
CA GLU A 366 8.45 -17.27 24.90
C GLU A 366 7.35 -16.62 24.08
N TYR A 367 7.42 -16.73 22.76
CA TYR A 367 6.46 -16.07 21.87
C TYR A 367 5.09 -16.74 21.88
N GLU A 368 4.98 -18.07 22.08
CA GLU A 368 3.71 -18.75 22.36
C GLU A 368 3.08 -18.28 23.69
N LYS A 369 3.89 -18.01 24.71
CA LYS A 369 3.41 -17.41 25.97
C LYS A 369 2.92 -15.98 25.74
N ARG A 370 3.68 -15.15 25.05
CA ARG A 370 3.32 -13.75 24.76
C ARG A 370 2.10 -13.65 23.84
N ALA A 371 1.90 -14.59 22.95
CA ALA A 371 0.70 -14.70 22.12
C ALA A 371 -0.61 -14.78 22.92
N LYS A 372 -0.55 -15.19 24.19
CA LYS A 372 -1.69 -15.25 25.12
C LYS A 372 -1.91 -13.95 25.90
N ASN A 373 -1.12 -12.94 25.70
CA ASN A 373 -1.22 -11.66 26.42
C ASN A 373 -2.54 -10.91 26.18
N TYR A 374 -3.29 -11.23 25.12
CA TYR A 374 -4.65 -10.73 24.91
C TYR A 374 -5.55 -11.02 26.12
N ALA A 375 -5.32 -12.12 26.85
CA ALA A 375 -6.10 -12.48 28.03
C ALA A 375 -5.91 -11.48 29.18
N ASN A 376 -4.79 -10.76 29.23
CA ASN A 376 -4.52 -9.77 30.29
C ASN A 376 -5.46 -8.57 30.25
N ILE A 377 -6.08 -8.28 29.12
CA ILE A 377 -7.00 -7.16 28.94
C ILE A 377 -8.47 -7.60 28.84
N PHE A 378 -8.74 -8.89 29.00
CA PHE A 378 -10.12 -9.39 29.05
C PHE A 378 -10.76 -9.10 30.40
N ASP A 379 -11.89 -8.41 30.38
CA ASP A 379 -12.69 -8.13 31.57
C ASP A 379 -13.79 -9.19 31.72
N LYS A 380 -13.68 -10.03 32.73
CA LYS A 380 -14.65 -11.10 32.99
C LYS A 380 -16.01 -10.61 33.41
N GLU A 381 -16.10 -9.43 34.01
CA GLU A 381 -17.36 -8.84 34.46
C GLU A 381 -18.22 -8.37 33.29
N THR A 382 -17.61 -7.66 32.34
CA THR A 382 -18.33 -7.14 31.16
C THR A 382 -18.27 -8.10 29.97
N GLY A 383 -17.31 -9.03 29.95
CA GLY A 383 -17.08 -9.94 28.83
C GLY A 383 -16.44 -9.29 27.62
N PHE A 384 -15.74 -8.16 27.76
CA PHE A 384 -15.10 -7.42 26.69
C PHE A 384 -13.60 -7.26 26.91
N MET A 385 -12.83 -7.05 25.83
CA MET A 385 -11.46 -6.56 25.89
C MET A 385 -11.47 -5.08 26.27
N ARG A 386 -10.74 -4.70 27.33
CA ARG A 386 -10.70 -3.32 27.86
C ARG A 386 -9.26 -2.92 28.21
N GLY A 387 -8.93 -1.66 27.95
CA GLY A 387 -7.60 -1.13 28.26
C GLY A 387 -7.37 -1.03 29.78
N LYS A 388 -6.14 -1.34 30.19
CA LYS A 388 -5.64 -1.16 31.56
C LYS A 388 -4.58 -0.07 31.59
N ASP A 389 -4.54 0.69 32.68
CA ASP A 389 -3.42 1.59 33.00
C ASP A 389 -2.23 0.82 33.56
N LYS A 390 -1.11 1.52 33.81
CA LYS A 390 0.11 0.91 34.40
C LYS A 390 -0.12 0.28 35.79
N ALA A 391 -1.15 0.66 36.51
CA ALA A 391 -1.55 0.06 37.79
C ALA A 391 -2.46 -1.17 37.62
N GLY A 392 -2.81 -1.52 36.38
CA GLY A 392 -3.71 -2.63 36.06
C GLY A 392 -5.19 -2.30 36.17
N LYS A 393 -5.54 -1.03 36.37
CA LYS A 393 -6.95 -0.59 36.53
C LYS A 393 -7.57 -0.27 35.16
N MET A 394 -8.76 -0.80 34.91
CA MET A 394 -9.60 -0.44 33.76
C MET A 394 -10.32 0.88 34.01
N ALA A 395 -10.77 1.55 32.92
CA ALA A 395 -11.56 2.78 33.04
C ALA A 395 -12.91 2.52 33.72
N ASP A 396 -13.38 3.46 34.56
CA ASP A 396 -14.65 3.31 35.27
C ASP A 396 -15.87 3.56 34.34
N ASP A 397 -15.70 4.37 33.29
CA ASP A 397 -16.73 4.81 32.34
C ASP A 397 -16.79 3.93 31.06
N PHE A 398 -17.00 2.63 31.23
CA PHE A 398 -17.03 1.71 30.10
C PHE A 398 -18.37 1.75 29.35
N ASP A 399 -18.26 2.02 28.05
CA ASP A 399 -19.39 1.93 27.10
C ASP A 399 -18.96 1.02 25.92
N PRO A 400 -19.57 -0.18 25.75
CA PRO A 400 -19.14 -1.15 24.74
C PRO A 400 -19.41 -0.72 23.30
N ILE A 401 -20.24 0.32 23.07
CA ILE A 401 -20.50 0.89 21.74
C ILE A 401 -19.72 2.17 21.46
N LYS A 402 -18.88 2.60 22.39
CA LYS A 402 -17.99 3.76 22.19
C LYS A 402 -16.97 3.44 21.12
N TRP A 403 -16.96 4.21 20.05
CA TRP A 403 -16.04 4.07 18.92
C TRP A 403 -14.76 4.87 19.15
N GLY A 404 -13.60 4.25 18.92
CA GLY A 404 -12.30 4.90 19.12
C GLY A 404 -11.84 4.88 20.58
N GLY A 405 -10.95 5.80 20.95
CA GLY A 405 -10.35 5.87 22.28
C GLY A 405 -9.34 4.76 22.53
N GLU A 406 -9.72 3.69 23.21
CA GLU A 406 -8.90 2.49 23.46
C GLU A 406 -8.91 1.51 22.26
N TYR A 407 -9.78 1.77 21.26
CA TYR A 407 -9.99 0.91 20.09
C TYR A 407 -9.65 1.63 18.79
N THR A 408 -9.08 0.90 17.82
CA THR A 408 -8.75 1.40 16.49
C THR A 408 -9.94 1.21 15.57
N GLU A 409 -10.54 2.30 15.08
CA GLU A 409 -11.66 2.29 14.13
C GLU A 409 -12.75 1.25 14.48
N ALA A 410 -12.96 1.05 15.78
CA ALA A 410 -13.83 0.01 16.32
C ALA A 410 -14.40 0.42 17.67
N SER A 411 -15.25 -0.46 18.22
CA SER A 411 -15.69 -0.46 19.60
C SER A 411 -15.27 -1.74 20.30
N ALA A 412 -15.60 -1.89 21.59
CA ALA A 412 -15.35 -3.12 22.32
C ALA A 412 -15.98 -4.36 21.67
N TRP A 413 -17.13 -4.19 21.00
CA TRP A 413 -17.80 -5.28 20.30
C TRP A 413 -16.94 -5.91 19.23
N GLN A 414 -16.39 -5.11 18.31
CA GLN A 414 -15.54 -5.64 17.23
C GLN A 414 -14.21 -6.14 17.76
N SER A 415 -13.53 -5.34 18.59
CA SER A 415 -12.18 -5.64 19.06
C SER A 415 -12.12 -6.87 19.95
N SER A 416 -13.20 -7.20 20.70
CA SER A 416 -13.17 -8.38 21.58
C SER A 416 -13.13 -9.73 20.86
N PHE A 417 -13.34 -9.76 19.55
CA PHE A 417 -13.18 -10.96 18.71
C PHE A 417 -11.87 -11.00 17.92
N ALA A 418 -11.02 -9.97 18.04
CA ALA A 418 -9.78 -9.84 17.27
C ALA A 418 -8.63 -10.69 17.84
N VAL A 419 -8.87 -11.99 18.02
CA VAL A 419 -7.90 -12.99 18.48
C VAL A 419 -7.88 -14.17 17.48
N PRO A 420 -7.45 -13.96 16.22
CA PRO A 420 -7.57 -14.98 15.17
C PRO A 420 -6.69 -16.21 15.39
N HIS A 421 -5.64 -16.08 16.19
CA HIS A 421 -4.66 -17.12 16.45
C HIS A 421 -5.01 -18.08 17.60
N ASP A 422 -6.00 -17.73 18.44
CA ASP A 422 -6.37 -18.52 19.62
C ASP A 422 -7.88 -18.43 19.92
N ILE A 423 -8.69 -18.92 18.98
CA ILE A 423 -10.15 -18.92 19.12
C ILE A 423 -10.62 -19.78 20.30
N GLU A 424 -9.92 -20.89 20.57
CA GLU A 424 -10.23 -21.78 21.72
C GLU A 424 -9.96 -21.06 23.04
N GLY A 425 -8.81 -20.41 23.19
CA GLY A 425 -8.50 -19.61 24.38
C GLY A 425 -9.45 -18.44 24.56
N LEU A 426 -9.85 -17.78 23.48
CA LEU A 426 -10.88 -16.73 23.53
C LEU A 426 -12.22 -17.29 24.01
N ALA A 427 -12.64 -18.46 23.51
CA ALA A 427 -13.88 -19.11 23.92
C ALA A 427 -13.83 -19.47 25.42
N GLU A 428 -12.71 -20.00 25.92
CA GLU A 428 -12.51 -20.28 27.34
C GLU A 428 -12.66 -19.03 28.21
N LEU A 429 -12.06 -17.91 27.80
CA LEU A 429 -12.20 -16.63 28.50
C LEU A 429 -13.64 -16.16 28.57
N MET A 430 -14.43 -16.37 27.52
CA MET A 430 -15.84 -16.00 27.42
C MET A 430 -16.79 -16.98 28.14
N GLY A 431 -16.26 -18.06 28.71
CA GLY A 431 -17.06 -19.05 29.46
C GLY A 431 -17.45 -20.29 28.66
N GLY A 432 -16.74 -20.56 27.56
CA GLY A 432 -16.91 -21.73 26.71
C GLY A 432 -17.45 -21.38 25.32
N LYS A 433 -17.39 -22.37 24.43
CA LYS A 433 -17.76 -22.22 23.02
C LYS A 433 -19.19 -21.73 22.82
N ASP A 434 -20.14 -22.24 23.62
CA ASP A 434 -21.55 -21.82 23.50
C ASP A 434 -21.73 -20.34 23.87
N LYS A 435 -20.98 -19.84 24.84
CA LYS A 435 -21.01 -18.43 25.24
C LYS A 435 -20.34 -17.53 24.21
N LEU A 436 -19.31 -17.98 23.54
CA LEU A 436 -18.75 -17.25 22.39
C LEU A 436 -19.76 -17.13 21.26
N ILE A 437 -20.46 -18.23 20.92
CA ILE A 437 -21.51 -18.23 19.88
C ILE A 437 -22.66 -17.29 20.27
N GLU A 438 -23.17 -17.39 21.52
CA GLU A 438 -24.21 -16.51 22.03
C GLU A 438 -23.82 -15.02 21.94
N LYS A 439 -22.55 -14.72 22.22
CA LYS A 439 -22.03 -13.35 22.11
C LYS A 439 -21.91 -12.88 20.65
N LEU A 440 -21.52 -13.75 19.74
CA LEU A 440 -21.49 -13.46 18.29
C LEU A 440 -22.91 -13.23 17.76
N ASP A 441 -23.89 -14.06 18.12
CA ASP A 441 -25.29 -13.86 17.73
C ASP A 441 -25.81 -12.52 18.24
N LYS A 442 -25.51 -12.19 19.49
CA LYS A 442 -25.85 -10.88 20.05
C LYS A 442 -25.20 -9.72 19.33
N PHE A 443 -23.91 -9.87 18.93
CA PHE A 443 -23.19 -8.87 18.13
C PHE A 443 -23.92 -8.59 16.82
N PHE A 444 -24.27 -9.62 16.05
CA PHE A 444 -24.98 -9.47 14.77
C PHE A 444 -26.44 -8.99 14.93
N ALA A 445 -27.07 -9.27 16.05
CA ALA A 445 -28.42 -8.79 16.35
C ALA A 445 -28.44 -7.35 16.91
N THR A 446 -27.29 -6.81 17.32
CA THR A 446 -27.20 -5.45 17.88
C THR A 446 -27.24 -4.42 16.76
N ALA A 447 -28.12 -3.43 16.87
CA ALA A 447 -28.16 -2.33 15.92
C ALA A 447 -26.81 -1.58 15.88
N PRO A 448 -26.30 -1.17 14.70
CA PRO A 448 -25.02 -0.51 14.56
C PRO A 448 -25.06 0.95 15.03
N ASN A 449 -25.54 1.16 16.25
CA ASN A 449 -25.53 2.46 16.92
C ASN A 449 -24.25 2.57 17.74
N TYR A 450 -23.32 3.35 17.26
CA TYR A 450 -22.07 3.62 17.98
C TYR A 450 -21.88 5.12 18.16
N ARG A 451 -21.17 5.47 19.23
CA ARG A 451 -20.79 6.86 19.53
C ARG A 451 -19.34 7.06 19.13
N VAL A 452 -19.10 7.93 18.16
CA VAL A 452 -17.74 8.27 17.72
C VAL A 452 -17.09 9.21 18.75
N HIS A 453 -15.93 8.86 19.22
CA HIS A 453 -15.10 9.65 20.11
C HIS A 453 -13.68 9.78 19.57
N GLY A 454 -13.36 10.98 19.11
CA GLY A 454 -11.97 11.41 18.99
C GLY A 454 -11.16 10.78 17.85
N TYR A 455 -11.68 10.85 16.64
CA TYR A 455 -10.86 10.84 15.44
C TYR A 455 -10.75 12.26 14.88
#